data_5d3cdb5514795ee3bdaaeed932ca3fbb
#
_entry.id   5d3cdb5514795ee3bdaaeed932ca3fbb
#
_cell.length_a   1.000
_cell.length_b   1.000
_cell.length_c   1.000
_cell.angle_alpha   90.00
_cell.angle_beta   90.00
_cell.angle_gamma   90.00
#
_symmetry.space_group_name_H-M   'P 1'
#
loop_
_entity.id
_entity.type
_entity.pdbx_description
1 polymer ?
#
loop_
_entity_poly.entity_id
_entity_poly.type
_entity_poly.pdbx_seq_one_letter_code
_entity_poly.pdbx_strand_id
1 'polypeptide(L)'
;MRTRRAMPVLKRFFDIAFSTGSVDDISTMMVQAARAPMTSMLVTPNVDHIVALDRKLSAEEKAVYASADIFVCDSKIIGRLARLHDIDLTPRTGTDRTYDVLNSPGDSDLVFALAGPTQEQTELMRQRYPQHRFVHIETPYGLKRGSDAWNACVAEAAAAEWQVLLSCISFPRQELLAYDIRTQRQGGGLIMCVGSAVDFLSGTHKRAPMAFQRFGMEWLHRLLTNPRRLWRRYLVEGPNIFILYLKRRMRGQL
;
A
#
# COMPACT_ATOMS: atom_id res chain seq x y z
N MET A 1 10.20 32.00 3.19
CA MET A 1 9.99 31.38 4.51
C MET A 1 9.80 29.88 4.31
N ARG A 2 10.84 29.03 4.59
CA ARG A 2 10.66 27.57 4.57
C ARG A 2 9.92 27.20 5.86
N THR A 3 8.62 26.95 5.75
CA THR A 3 7.84 26.32 6.83
C THR A 3 8.57 25.05 7.25
N ARG A 4 8.93 24.95 8.53
CA ARG A 4 9.42 23.68 9.13
C ARG A 4 8.32 22.64 8.86
N ARG A 5 8.54 21.76 7.88
CA ARG A 5 7.64 20.62 7.64
C ARG A 5 7.72 19.71 8.86
N ALA A 6 6.58 19.46 9.48
CA ALA A 6 6.51 18.58 10.64
C ALA A 6 6.84 17.15 10.18
N MET A 7 7.69 16.46 10.94
CA MET A 7 7.92 15.02 10.71
C MET A 7 6.63 14.25 11.00
N PRO A 8 6.31 13.21 10.21
CA PRO A 8 5.17 12.36 10.50
C PRO A 8 5.23 11.82 11.94
N VAL A 9 4.11 11.86 12.62
CA VAL A 9 3.99 11.37 14.00
C VAL A 9 3.50 9.93 13.97
N LEU A 10 4.13 9.06 14.76
CA LEU A 10 3.69 7.67 14.89
C LEU A 10 2.53 7.58 15.88
N LYS A 11 1.42 6.98 15.44
CA LYS A 11 0.26 6.66 16.26
C LYS A 11 0.01 5.16 16.22
N ARG A 12 -0.03 4.52 17.40
CA ARG A 12 -0.25 3.07 17.47
C ARG A 12 -1.75 2.77 17.55
N PHE A 13 -2.21 1.83 16.70
CA PHE A 13 -3.56 1.31 16.70
C PHE A 13 -3.56 -0.10 16.12
N PHE A 14 -4.23 -1.08 16.73
CA PHE A 14 -4.16 -2.51 16.37
C PHE A 14 -2.73 -3.06 16.28
N ASP A 15 -1.84 -2.69 17.21
CA ASP A 15 -0.40 -3.04 17.23
C ASP A 15 0.41 -2.52 16.02
N ILE A 16 -0.19 -1.70 15.17
CA ILE A 16 0.48 -1.08 14.02
C ILE A 16 0.84 0.36 14.37
N ALA A 17 2.09 0.74 14.15
CA ALA A 17 2.58 2.12 14.31
C ALA A 17 2.36 2.90 13.01
N PHE A 18 1.20 3.55 12.88
CA PHE A 18 0.87 4.34 11.70
C PHE A 18 1.62 5.66 11.65
N SER A 19 2.21 5.97 10.50
CA SER A 19 2.72 7.30 10.18
C SER A 19 1.54 8.23 9.87
N THR A 20 1.40 9.30 10.65
CA THR A 20 0.28 10.25 10.56
C THR A 20 0.80 11.67 10.37
N GLY A 21 0.02 12.51 9.72
CA GLY A 21 0.35 13.89 9.41
C GLY A 21 -0.54 14.44 8.31
N SER A 22 -0.24 15.63 7.82
CA SER A 22 -0.90 16.16 6.64
C SER A 22 -0.57 15.31 5.40
N VAL A 23 -1.32 15.50 4.31
CA VAL A 23 -1.01 14.84 3.03
C VAL A 23 0.41 15.18 2.59
N ASP A 24 0.81 16.44 2.72
CA ASP A 24 2.14 16.94 2.32
C ASP A 24 3.26 16.35 3.18
N ASP A 25 3.05 16.19 4.51
CA ASP A 25 4.06 15.58 5.38
C ASP A 25 4.31 14.12 4.99
N ILE A 26 3.24 13.36 4.75
CA ILE A 26 3.34 11.95 4.34
C ILE A 26 3.95 11.82 2.94
N SER A 27 3.55 12.68 1.99
CA SER A 27 4.14 12.69 0.64
C SER A 27 5.63 13.02 0.68
N THR A 28 6.01 14.01 1.47
CA THR A 28 7.42 14.38 1.68
C THR A 28 8.22 13.21 2.27
N MET A 29 7.68 12.52 3.28
CA MET A 29 8.31 11.33 3.87
C MET A 29 8.51 10.23 2.82
N MET A 30 7.48 9.95 1.99
CA MET A 30 7.58 8.93 0.94
C MET A 30 8.65 9.27 -0.09
N VAL A 31 8.73 10.52 -0.53
CA VAL A 31 9.77 10.98 -1.47
C VAL A 31 11.17 10.92 -0.84
N GLN A 32 11.30 11.30 0.43
CA GLN A 32 12.56 11.15 1.15
C GLN A 32 13.00 9.69 1.24
N ALA A 33 12.07 8.77 1.54
CA ALA A 33 12.33 7.33 1.54
C ALA A 33 12.72 6.81 0.15
N ALA A 34 12.09 7.32 -0.91
CA ALA A 34 12.43 6.98 -2.29
C ALA A 34 13.87 7.39 -2.69
N ARG A 35 14.41 8.43 -2.07
CA ARG A 35 15.78 8.95 -2.31
C ARG A 35 16.79 8.50 -1.26
N ALA A 36 16.36 7.73 -0.28
CA ALA A 36 17.24 7.24 0.78
C ALA A 36 18.23 6.18 0.26
N PRO A 37 19.43 6.05 0.86
CA PRO A 37 20.44 5.07 0.43
C PRO A 37 20.05 3.62 0.80
N MET A 38 19.05 3.43 1.63
CA MET A 38 18.52 2.11 2.01
C MET A 38 17.09 1.93 1.47
N THR A 39 16.75 0.70 1.11
CA THR A 39 15.39 0.37 0.64
C THR A 39 14.43 0.27 1.82
N SER A 40 13.38 1.08 1.80
CA SER A 40 12.28 1.06 2.76
C SER A 40 11.04 0.39 2.17
N MET A 41 10.23 -0.23 3.03
CA MET A 41 8.96 -0.88 2.66
C MET A 41 7.80 -0.12 3.29
N LEU A 42 6.85 0.32 2.45
CA LEU A 42 5.61 0.97 2.86
C LEU A 42 4.43 0.02 2.64
N VAL A 43 3.63 -0.12 3.68
CA VAL A 43 2.38 -0.91 3.65
C VAL A 43 1.19 0.01 3.91
N THR A 44 0.05 -0.32 3.28
CA THR A 44 -1.21 0.43 3.39
C THR A 44 -2.29 -0.41 4.13
N PRO A 45 -2.22 -0.52 5.48
CA PRO A 45 -3.15 -1.35 6.25
C PRO A 45 -4.61 -0.92 6.04
N ASN A 46 -5.44 -1.93 5.78
CA ASN A 46 -6.89 -1.80 5.68
C ASN A 46 -7.58 -2.88 6.53
N VAL A 47 -8.92 -2.93 6.48
CA VAL A 47 -9.72 -3.89 7.26
C VAL A 47 -9.29 -5.33 7.02
N ASP A 48 -9.05 -5.72 5.78
CA ASP A 48 -8.67 -7.10 5.45
C ASP A 48 -7.30 -7.46 6.03
N HIS A 49 -6.34 -6.53 5.97
CA HIS A 49 -5.01 -6.75 6.52
C HIS A 49 -5.11 -7.00 8.03
N ILE A 50 -5.83 -6.15 8.78
CA ILE A 50 -5.96 -6.30 10.24
C ILE A 50 -6.66 -7.61 10.61
N VAL A 51 -7.74 -7.96 9.92
CA VAL A 51 -8.47 -9.22 10.16
C VAL A 51 -7.61 -10.43 9.82
N ALA A 52 -6.84 -10.37 8.73
CA ALA A 52 -5.97 -11.47 8.33
C ALA A 52 -4.76 -11.62 9.27
N LEU A 53 -4.16 -10.52 9.72
CA LEU A 53 -3.10 -10.53 10.74
C LEU A 53 -3.56 -11.22 12.04
N ASP A 54 -4.82 -11.02 12.44
CA ASP A 54 -5.37 -11.69 13.63
C ASP A 54 -5.62 -13.18 13.41
N ARG A 55 -6.13 -13.59 12.22
CA ARG A 55 -6.77 -14.90 12.04
C ARG A 55 -6.18 -15.83 11.01
N LYS A 56 -5.46 -15.31 10.01
CA LYS A 56 -5.15 -16.07 8.78
C LYS A 56 -3.68 -16.22 8.49
N LEU A 57 -2.88 -15.18 8.79
CA LEU A 57 -1.48 -15.19 8.44
C LEU A 57 -0.66 -16.12 9.32
N SER A 58 0.29 -16.80 8.71
CA SER A 58 1.33 -17.56 9.41
C SER A 58 2.23 -16.64 10.25
N ALA A 59 3.01 -17.21 11.15
CA ALA A 59 3.99 -16.45 11.93
C ALA A 59 5.02 -15.76 11.04
N GLU A 60 5.46 -16.40 9.97
CA GLU A 60 6.39 -15.83 8.99
C GLU A 60 5.78 -14.63 8.25
N GLU A 61 4.55 -14.77 7.72
CA GLU A 61 3.86 -13.66 7.03
C GLU A 61 3.63 -12.47 7.96
N LYS A 62 3.31 -12.71 9.23
CA LYS A 62 3.19 -11.65 10.24
C LYS A 62 4.52 -10.95 10.50
N ALA A 63 5.61 -11.72 10.59
CA ALA A 63 6.95 -11.16 10.79
C ALA A 63 7.38 -10.30 9.59
N VAL A 64 7.14 -10.77 8.36
CA VAL A 64 7.39 -10.01 7.14
C VAL A 64 6.56 -8.72 7.13
N TYR A 65 5.27 -8.80 7.43
CA TYR A 65 4.40 -7.63 7.50
C TYR A 65 4.89 -6.61 8.55
N ALA A 66 5.24 -7.08 9.73
CA ALA A 66 5.73 -6.24 10.82
C ALA A 66 7.11 -5.61 10.54
N SER A 67 7.89 -6.17 9.61
CA SER A 67 9.19 -5.63 9.20
C SER A 67 9.11 -4.43 8.27
N ALA A 68 7.91 -4.00 7.87
CA ALA A 68 7.73 -2.78 7.09
C ALA A 68 8.13 -1.55 7.90
N ASP A 69 8.72 -0.57 7.22
CA ASP A 69 9.26 0.65 7.83
C ASP A 69 8.20 1.74 7.98
N ILE A 70 7.21 1.75 7.07
CA ILE A 70 6.21 2.80 6.98
C ILE A 70 4.82 2.17 6.86
N PHE A 71 3.91 2.54 7.76
CA PHE A 71 2.51 2.14 7.71
C PHE A 71 1.63 3.37 7.55
N VAL A 72 0.82 3.44 6.49
CA VAL A 72 -0.14 4.52 6.25
C VAL A 72 -1.55 3.95 6.13
N CYS A 73 -2.51 4.52 6.84
CA CYS A 73 -3.87 4.00 6.91
C CYS A 73 -4.59 4.12 5.55
N ASP A 74 -5.05 2.99 4.98
CA ASP A 74 -5.86 2.94 3.74
C ASP A 74 -7.37 2.77 4.03
N SER A 75 -7.82 2.83 5.25
CA SER A 75 -9.21 2.51 5.57
C SER A 75 -9.91 3.59 6.36
N LYS A 76 -10.98 4.16 5.79
CA LYS A 76 -11.85 5.08 6.53
C LYS A 76 -12.57 4.42 7.72
N ILE A 77 -12.80 3.10 7.66
CA ILE A 77 -13.38 2.34 8.78
C ILE A 77 -12.38 2.32 9.94
N ILE A 78 -11.12 1.95 9.68
CA ILE A 78 -10.04 1.96 10.68
C ILE A 78 -9.84 3.36 11.24
N GLY A 79 -9.81 4.39 10.38
CA GLY A 79 -9.67 5.77 10.81
C GLY A 79 -10.82 6.24 11.71
N ARG A 80 -12.06 5.80 11.42
CA ARG A 80 -13.21 6.10 12.31
C ARG A 80 -13.10 5.39 13.66
N LEU A 81 -12.68 4.12 13.67
CA LEU A 81 -12.46 3.38 14.92
C LEU A 81 -11.34 4.02 15.76
N ALA A 82 -10.26 4.45 15.13
CA ALA A 82 -9.14 5.12 15.80
C ALA A 82 -9.57 6.47 16.42
N ARG A 83 -10.44 7.23 15.75
CA ARG A 83 -10.98 8.50 16.29
C ARG A 83 -11.79 8.33 17.57
N LEU A 84 -12.37 7.15 17.83
CA LEU A 84 -13.02 6.86 19.12
C LEU A 84 -12.03 6.79 20.29
N HIS A 85 -10.72 6.86 20.01
CA HIS A 85 -9.61 6.88 20.94
C HIS A 85 -8.72 8.12 20.76
N ASP A 86 -9.24 9.20 20.16
CA ASP A 86 -8.54 10.46 19.90
C ASP A 86 -7.29 10.28 19.01
N ILE A 87 -7.29 9.23 18.17
CA ILE A 87 -6.22 8.94 17.22
C ILE A 87 -6.68 9.31 15.80
N ASP A 88 -6.07 10.33 15.20
CA ASP A 88 -6.27 10.63 13.79
C ASP A 88 -5.19 9.92 12.95
N LEU A 89 -5.62 8.98 12.11
CA LEU A 89 -4.75 8.21 11.22
C LEU A 89 -4.70 8.78 9.79
N THR A 90 -5.40 9.87 9.51
CA THR A 90 -5.45 10.52 8.19
C THR A 90 -5.63 9.50 7.05
N PRO A 91 -6.74 8.73 7.03
CA PRO A 91 -6.90 7.61 6.10
C PRO A 91 -6.95 8.08 4.65
N ARG A 92 -6.09 7.47 3.81
CA ARG A 92 -5.96 7.76 2.40
C ARG A 92 -5.53 6.50 1.64
N THR A 93 -6.21 6.18 0.53
CA THR A 93 -6.01 4.91 -0.18
C THR A 93 -4.60 4.77 -0.76
N GLY A 94 -4.14 3.53 -0.97
CA GLY A 94 -2.87 3.26 -1.65
C GLY A 94 -2.80 3.94 -3.03
N THR A 95 -3.93 3.98 -3.77
CA THR A 95 -4.04 4.72 -5.04
C THR A 95 -3.79 6.21 -4.85
N ASP A 96 -4.40 6.84 -3.83
CA ASP A 96 -4.20 8.26 -3.55
C ASP A 96 -2.77 8.54 -3.09
N ARG A 97 -2.17 7.66 -2.28
CA ARG A 97 -0.76 7.80 -1.87
C ARG A 97 0.20 7.67 -3.05
N THR A 98 -0.07 6.76 -3.97
CA THR A 98 0.72 6.66 -5.22
C THR A 98 0.55 7.92 -6.07
N TYR A 99 -0.68 8.45 -6.19
CA TYR A 99 -0.95 9.71 -6.87
C TYR A 99 -0.20 10.88 -6.23
N ASP A 100 -0.14 10.93 -4.89
CA ASP A 100 0.56 12.00 -4.16
C ASP A 100 2.07 11.99 -4.48
N VAL A 101 2.71 10.81 -4.56
CA VAL A 101 4.14 10.69 -4.94
C VAL A 101 4.36 11.08 -6.40
N LEU A 102 3.50 10.61 -7.32
CA LEU A 102 3.58 10.93 -8.75
C LEU A 102 3.41 12.43 -9.05
N ASN A 103 2.74 13.17 -8.17
CA ASN A 103 2.48 14.60 -8.36
C ASN A 103 3.16 15.47 -7.28
N SER A 104 4.17 14.93 -6.59
CA SER A 104 4.90 15.67 -5.56
C SER A 104 5.69 16.83 -6.20
N PRO A 105 5.51 18.06 -5.73
CA PRO A 105 6.21 19.22 -6.29
C PRO A 105 7.73 19.10 -6.14
N GLY A 106 8.47 19.27 -7.22
CA GLY A 106 9.94 19.23 -7.22
C GLY A 106 10.57 17.85 -7.37
N ASP A 107 9.77 16.80 -7.58
CA ASP A 107 10.24 15.41 -7.73
C ASP A 107 9.80 14.81 -9.08
N SER A 108 10.06 15.53 -10.17
CA SER A 108 9.62 15.20 -11.52
C SER A 108 10.48 14.14 -12.26
N ASP A 109 11.53 13.60 -11.63
CA ASP A 109 12.51 12.72 -12.29
C ASP A 109 12.60 11.31 -11.67
N LEU A 110 11.61 10.92 -10.85
CA LEU A 110 11.63 9.61 -10.21
C LEU A 110 11.45 8.48 -11.25
N VAL A 111 12.19 7.40 -11.03
CA VAL A 111 12.03 6.15 -11.76
C VAL A 111 11.14 5.20 -10.96
N PHE A 112 10.03 4.78 -11.54
CA PHE A 112 9.09 3.85 -10.95
C PHE A 112 9.24 2.47 -11.56
N ALA A 113 9.44 1.43 -10.74
CA ALA A 113 9.29 0.04 -11.15
C ALA A 113 7.89 -0.45 -10.82
N LEU A 114 7.25 -1.18 -11.74
CA LEU A 114 5.89 -1.70 -11.58
C LEU A 114 5.91 -3.23 -11.57
N ALA A 115 5.67 -3.84 -10.40
CA ALA A 115 5.54 -5.28 -10.24
C ALA A 115 4.06 -5.65 -10.03
N GLY A 116 3.50 -6.42 -10.96
CA GLY A 116 2.08 -6.81 -10.98
C GLY A 116 1.26 -6.26 -12.13
N PRO A 117 1.41 -4.97 -12.53
CA PRO A 117 0.79 -4.42 -13.73
C PRO A 117 1.31 -5.07 -15.00
N THR A 118 0.48 -5.09 -16.04
CA THR A 118 0.88 -5.55 -17.37
C THR A 118 1.79 -4.54 -18.06
N GLN A 119 2.48 -4.99 -19.12
CA GLN A 119 3.27 -4.11 -20.00
C GLN A 119 2.40 -2.98 -20.60
N GLU A 120 1.14 -3.28 -20.98
CA GLU A 120 0.19 -2.28 -21.47
C GLU A 120 -0.13 -1.23 -20.42
N GLN A 121 -0.39 -1.66 -19.18
CA GLN A 121 -0.64 -0.73 -18.05
C GLN A 121 0.59 0.14 -17.78
N THR A 122 1.79 -0.42 -17.89
CA THR A 122 3.03 0.35 -17.75
C THR A 122 3.14 1.41 -18.83
N GLU A 123 2.78 1.09 -20.07
CA GLU A 123 2.79 2.07 -21.16
C GLU A 123 1.75 3.19 -20.96
N LEU A 124 0.54 2.86 -20.45
CA LEU A 124 -0.45 3.84 -20.08
C LEU A 124 0.04 4.77 -18.95
N MET A 125 0.83 4.25 -17.99
CA MET A 125 1.46 5.07 -16.95
C MET A 125 2.49 6.02 -17.54
N ARG A 126 3.33 5.59 -18.51
CA ARG A 126 4.28 6.47 -19.22
C ARG A 126 3.58 7.62 -19.93
N GLN A 127 2.46 7.34 -20.60
CA GLN A 127 1.68 8.35 -21.29
C GLN A 127 1.03 9.37 -20.34
N ARG A 128 0.54 8.89 -19.19
CA ARG A 128 -0.17 9.75 -18.21
C ARG A 128 0.75 10.57 -17.32
N TYR A 129 1.95 10.08 -17.08
CA TYR A 129 2.94 10.71 -16.18
C TYR A 129 4.29 10.83 -16.88
N PRO A 130 4.37 11.60 -17.99
CA PRO A 130 5.56 11.67 -18.84
C PRO A 130 6.78 12.32 -18.14
N GLN A 131 6.56 12.96 -16.98
CA GLN A 131 7.63 13.49 -16.13
C GLN A 131 8.43 12.41 -15.39
N HIS A 132 7.96 11.15 -15.39
CA HIS A 132 8.60 10.03 -14.73
C HIS A 132 9.01 8.93 -15.72
N ARG A 133 10.00 8.14 -15.33
CA ARG A 133 10.36 6.90 -16.03
C ARG A 133 9.65 5.72 -15.36
N PHE A 134 9.17 4.77 -16.18
CA PHE A 134 8.52 3.55 -15.69
C PHE A 134 9.22 2.32 -16.24
N VAL A 135 9.62 1.42 -15.35
CA VAL A 135 10.21 0.12 -15.62
C VAL A 135 9.15 -0.95 -15.34
N HIS A 136 8.88 -1.82 -16.28
CA HIS A 136 8.03 -2.98 -16.06
C HIS A 136 8.85 -4.09 -15.42
N ILE A 137 8.32 -4.75 -14.40
CA ILE A 137 8.89 -5.94 -13.78
C ILE A 137 7.95 -7.12 -14.11
N GLU A 138 8.47 -8.12 -14.80
CA GLU A 138 7.68 -9.27 -15.20
C GLU A 138 7.12 -10.01 -13.98
N THR A 139 5.81 -10.09 -13.87
CA THR A 139 5.12 -10.65 -12.70
C THR A 139 4.00 -11.59 -13.15
N PRO A 140 4.29 -12.86 -13.39
CA PRO A 140 3.32 -13.84 -13.87
C PRO A 140 2.10 -13.97 -12.94
N TYR A 141 0.93 -14.19 -13.54
CA TYR A 141 -0.27 -14.43 -12.76
C TYR A 141 -0.14 -15.68 -11.89
N GLY A 142 -0.60 -15.58 -10.64
CA GLY A 142 -0.56 -16.71 -9.71
C GLY A 142 0.81 -16.97 -9.07
N LEU A 143 1.73 -15.99 -9.17
CA LEU A 143 3.08 -16.05 -8.60
C LEU A 143 3.07 -16.61 -7.17
N LYS A 144 3.88 -17.64 -6.91
CA LYS A 144 4.00 -18.30 -5.60
C LYS A 144 5.40 -18.09 -5.04
N ARG A 145 5.51 -17.67 -3.78
CA ARG A 145 6.80 -17.49 -3.11
C ARG A 145 7.63 -18.77 -3.16
N GLY A 146 8.93 -18.62 -3.49
CA GLY A 146 9.86 -19.74 -3.62
C GLY A 146 9.81 -20.49 -4.95
N SER A 147 8.92 -20.14 -5.90
CA SER A 147 8.97 -20.67 -7.26
C SER A 147 10.07 -19.98 -8.09
N ASP A 148 10.52 -20.61 -9.18
CA ASP A 148 11.50 -20.04 -10.09
C ASP A 148 11.02 -18.69 -10.65
N ALA A 149 9.74 -18.58 -11.01
CA ALA A 149 9.14 -17.34 -11.47
C ALA A 149 9.16 -16.23 -10.38
N TRP A 150 8.95 -16.60 -9.10
CA TRP A 150 9.09 -15.66 -7.99
C TRP A 150 10.53 -15.17 -7.85
N ASN A 151 11.48 -16.10 -7.85
CA ASN A 151 12.90 -15.80 -7.70
C ASN A 151 13.40 -14.93 -8.87
N ALA A 152 12.95 -15.20 -10.09
CA ALA A 152 13.25 -14.39 -11.26
C ALA A 152 12.70 -12.96 -11.12
N CYS A 153 11.42 -12.81 -10.71
CA CYS A 153 10.80 -11.52 -10.47
C CYS A 153 11.54 -10.72 -9.37
N VAL A 154 11.92 -11.37 -8.27
CA VAL A 154 12.70 -10.74 -7.19
C VAL A 154 14.06 -10.29 -7.70
N ALA A 155 14.78 -11.13 -8.44
CA ALA A 155 16.11 -10.82 -8.98
C ALA A 155 16.05 -9.65 -9.98
N GLU A 156 15.08 -9.67 -10.89
CA GLU A 156 14.84 -8.59 -11.85
C GLU A 156 14.56 -7.26 -11.13
N ALA A 157 13.61 -7.27 -10.17
CA ALA A 157 13.25 -6.08 -9.43
C ALA A 157 14.39 -5.55 -8.54
N ALA A 158 15.20 -6.44 -7.95
CA ALA A 158 16.35 -6.05 -7.14
C ALA A 158 17.47 -5.43 -7.97
N ALA A 159 17.70 -5.90 -9.20
CA ALA A 159 18.74 -5.42 -10.11
C ALA A 159 18.33 -4.15 -10.88
N ALA A 160 17.03 -3.91 -11.08
CA ALA A 160 16.53 -2.77 -11.85
C ALA A 160 16.83 -1.43 -11.15
N GLU A 161 17.03 -0.38 -11.94
CA GLU A 161 17.19 0.99 -11.44
C GLU A 161 15.83 1.63 -11.20
N TRP A 162 15.53 1.97 -9.95
CA TRP A 162 14.32 2.69 -9.55
C TRP A 162 14.50 3.39 -8.19
N GLN A 163 13.72 4.44 -7.95
CA GLN A 163 13.56 5.07 -6.65
C GLN A 163 12.25 4.64 -5.96
N VAL A 164 11.23 4.29 -6.74
CA VAL A 164 9.96 3.80 -6.20
C VAL A 164 9.60 2.50 -6.91
N LEU A 165 9.31 1.44 -6.14
CA LEU A 165 8.73 0.21 -6.69
C LEU A 165 7.29 0.08 -6.18
N LEU A 166 6.34 -0.04 -7.11
CA LEU A 166 4.94 -0.33 -6.80
C LEU A 166 4.70 -1.83 -6.85
N SER A 167 4.51 -2.46 -5.68
CA SER A 167 4.09 -3.86 -5.60
C SER A 167 2.57 -3.92 -5.68
N CYS A 168 2.07 -4.31 -6.85
CA CYS A 168 0.66 -4.23 -7.23
C CYS A 168 0.00 -5.61 -7.39
N ILE A 169 0.42 -6.58 -6.61
CA ILE A 169 -0.24 -7.89 -6.51
C ILE A 169 -1.14 -7.96 -5.28
N SER A 170 -1.82 -9.08 -5.05
CA SER A 170 -2.74 -9.19 -3.93
C SER A 170 -2.02 -9.42 -2.59
N PHE A 171 -2.55 -8.83 -1.51
CA PHE A 171 -2.18 -9.15 -0.13
C PHE A 171 -2.38 -10.66 0.19
N PRO A 172 -1.48 -11.32 0.95
CA PRO A 172 -0.23 -10.81 1.53
C PRO A 172 0.98 -10.94 0.59
N ARG A 173 0.79 -11.41 -0.64
CA ARG A 173 1.90 -11.68 -1.58
C ARG A 173 2.70 -10.43 -1.94
N GLN A 174 2.05 -9.26 -2.01
CA GLN A 174 2.75 -8.00 -2.31
C GLN A 174 3.76 -7.63 -1.22
N GLU A 175 3.44 -7.88 0.05
CA GLU A 175 4.34 -7.63 1.18
C GLU A 175 5.49 -8.64 1.20
N LEU A 176 5.20 -9.90 0.91
CA LEU A 176 6.22 -10.95 0.79
C LEU A 176 7.19 -10.64 -0.36
N LEU A 177 6.66 -10.23 -1.51
CA LEU A 177 7.48 -9.83 -2.66
C LEU A 177 8.35 -8.61 -2.34
N ALA A 178 7.76 -7.60 -1.72
CA ALA A 178 8.47 -6.40 -1.30
C ALA A 178 9.61 -6.72 -0.31
N TYR A 179 9.37 -7.61 0.63
CA TYR A 179 10.38 -8.07 1.58
C TYR A 179 11.52 -8.80 0.90
N ASP A 180 11.22 -9.75 0.00
CA ASP A 180 12.24 -10.54 -0.70
C ASP A 180 13.07 -9.64 -1.64
N ILE A 181 12.45 -8.68 -2.35
CA ILE A 181 13.16 -7.67 -3.16
C ILE A 181 14.06 -6.82 -2.27
N ARG A 182 13.55 -6.27 -1.15
CA ARG A 182 14.33 -5.45 -0.22
C ARG A 182 15.56 -6.18 0.30
N THR A 183 15.43 -7.47 0.58
CA THR A 183 16.52 -8.28 1.12
C THR A 183 17.64 -8.54 0.10
N GLN A 184 17.32 -8.60 -1.19
CA GLN A 184 18.32 -8.84 -2.26
C GLN A 184 18.89 -7.56 -2.85
N ARG A 185 18.17 -6.42 -2.73
CA ARG A 185 18.58 -5.15 -3.35
C ARG A 185 19.78 -4.52 -2.66
N GLN A 186 20.78 -4.12 -3.46
CA GLN A 186 21.99 -3.42 -3.00
C GLN A 186 21.85 -1.89 -3.05
N GLY A 187 20.69 -1.35 -3.34
CA GLY A 187 20.45 0.09 -3.46
C GLY A 187 19.35 0.57 -2.52
N GLY A 188 19.12 1.87 -2.55
CA GLY A 188 18.03 2.52 -1.83
C GLY A 188 16.71 2.57 -2.61
N GLY A 189 15.71 3.21 -2.01
CA GLY A 189 14.42 3.45 -2.61
C GLY A 189 13.24 3.09 -1.71
N LEU A 190 12.03 3.27 -2.23
CA LEU A 190 10.79 2.98 -1.53
C LEU A 190 9.98 1.91 -2.27
N ILE A 191 9.71 0.78 -1.61
CA ILE A 191 8.75 -0.21 -2.12
C ILE A 191 7.39 0.09 -1.49
N MET A 192 6.38 0.34 -2.31
CA MET A 192 5.02 0.63 -1.88
C MET A 192 4.08 -0.55 -2.18
N CYS A 193 3.53 -1.17 -1.14
CA CYS A 193 2.53 -2.24 -1.24
C CYS A 193 1.14 -1.60 -1.40
N VAL A 194 0.71 -1.38 -2.65
CA VAL A 194 -0.47 -0.55 -2.97
C VAL A 194 -1.57 -1.27 -3.75
N GLY A 195 -1.42 -2.59 -3.95
CA GLY A 195 -2.45 -3.43 -4.59
C GLY A 195 -2.85 -2.92 -5.97
N SER A 196 -4.14 -2.66 -6.18
CA SER A 196 -4.71 -2.23 -7.46
C SER A 196 -4.49 -0.75 -7.80
N ALA A 197 -3.51 -0.06 -7.22
CA ALA A 197 -3.32 1.37 -7.46
C ALA A 197 -3.10 1.68 -8.95
N VAL A 198 -2.25 0.90 -9.63
CA VAL A 198 -1.96 1.10 -11.05
C VAL A 198 -3.17 0.82 -11.94
N ASP A 199 -4.06 -0.11 -11.59
CA ASP A 199 -5.31 -0.33 -12.34
C ASP A 199 -6.15 0.95 -12.47
N PHE A 200 -6.21 1.75 -11.39
CA PHE A 200 -6.94 3.01 -11.38
C PHE A 200 -6.14 4.16 -11.99
N LEU A 201 -4.85 4.23 -11.73
CA LEU A 201 -3.99 5.32 -12.22
C LEU A 201 -3.72 5.21 -13.72
N SER A 202 -3.58 4.01 -14.26
CA SER A 202 -3.50 3.76 -15.71
C SER A 202 -4.84 4.00 -16.42
N GLY A 203 -5.97 3.95 -15.67
CA GLY A 203 -7.32 4.09 -16.19
C GLY A 203 -7.90 2.82 -16.79
N THR A 204 -7.24 1.67 -16.64
CA THR A 204 -7.80 0.37 -17.05
C THR A 204 -9.03 0.00 -16.22
N HIS A 205 -9.10 0.45 -14.96
CA HIS A 205 -10.28 0.31 -14.12
C HIS A 205 -10.83 1.68 -13.70
N LYS A 206 -12.16 1.82 -13.76
CA LYS A 206 -12.83 3.04 -13.27
C LYS A 206 -12.91 3.00 -11.74
N ARG A 207 -12.55 4.12 -11.13
CA ARG A 207 -12.72 4.32 -9.70
C ARG A 207 -14.20 4.46 -9.33
N ALA A 208 -14.55 4.13 -8.08
CA ALA A 208 -15.89 4.36 -7.57
C ALA A 208 -16.29 5.84 -7.73
N PRO A 209 -17.58 6.15 -7.99
CA PRO A 209 -18.06 7.53 -8.04
C PRO A 209 -17.70 8.32 -6.78
N MET A 210 -17.49 9.64 -6.91
CA MET A 210 -17.04 10.53 -5.83
C MET A 210 -17.89 10.41 -4.55
N ALA A 211 -19.20 10.19 -4.68
CA ALA A 211 -20.08 9.98 -3.52
C ALA A 211 -19.64 8.77 -2.69
N PHE A 212 -19.39 7.62 -3.34
CA PHE A 212 -18.88 6.42 -2.65
C PHE A 212 -17.52 6.65 -2.01
N GLN A 213 -16.63 7.40 -2.69
CA GLN A 213 -15.32 7.75 -2.14
C GLN A 213 -15.46 8.64 -0.89
N ARG A 214 -16.27 9.70 -0.95
CA ARG A 214 -16.47 10.66 0.19
C ARG A 214 -17.01 9.96 1.43
N PHE A 215 -17.98 9.07 1.28
CA PHE A 215 -18.58 8.34 2.41
C PHE A 215 -17.77 7.11 2.87
N GLY A 216 -16.68 6.76 2.19
CA GLY A 216 -15.88 5.56 2.51
C GLY A 216 -16.59 4.26 2.15
N MET A 217 -17.47 4.30 1.14
CA MET A 217 -18.24 3.16 0.62
C MET A 217 -17.66 2.60 -0.68
N GLU A 218 -16.36 2.85 -0.98
CA GLU A 218 -15.72 2.27 -2.17
C GLU A 218 -15.80 0.74 -2.16
N TRP A 219 -15.73 0.12 -0.99
CA TRP A 219 -15.91 -1.32 -0.82
C TRP A 219 -17.29 -1.81 -1.31
N LEU A 220 -18.34 -1.03 -1.06
CA LEU A 220 -19.70 -1.37 -1.52
C LEU A 220 -19.79 -1.28 -3.04
N HIS A 221 -19.24 -0.23 -3.65
CA HIS A 221 -19.16 -0.12 -5.11
C HIS A 221 -18.41 -1.32 -5.72
N ARG A 222 -17.24 -1.71 -5.14
CA ARG A 222 -16.49 -2.89 -5.57
C ARG A 222 -17.28 -4.19 -5.40
N LEU A 223 -18.05 -4.31 -4.32
CA LEU A 223 -18.92 -5.46 -4.09
C LEU A 223 -20.00 -5.55 -5.15
N LEU A 224 -20.66 -4.44 -5.49
CA LEU A 224 -21.72 -4.38 -6.50
C LEU A 224 -21.20 -4.68 -7.92
N THR A 225 -19.97 -4.26 -8.23
CA THR A 225 -19.34 -4.53 -9.54
C THR A 225 -18.76 -5.94 -9.66
N ASN A 226 -18.33 -6.57 -8.57
CA ASN A 226 -17.73 -7.90 -8.55
C ASN A 226 -18.27 -8.75 -7.38
N PRO A 227 -19.59 -9.05 -7.30
CA PRO A 227 -20.20 -9.67 -6.13
C PRO A 227 -19.66 -11.07 -5.86
N ARG A 228 -19.52 -11.92 -6.90
CA ARG A 228 -19.07 -13.32 -6.76
C ARG A 228 -17.68 -13.43 -6.11
N ARG A 229 -16.78 -12.50 -6.40
CA ARG A 229 -15.39 -12.50 -5.89
C ARG A 229 -15.29 -11.84 -4.51
N LEU A 230 -16.13 -10.80 -4.22
CA LEU A 230 -15.90 -9.91 -3.08
C LEU A 230 -16.92 -10.04 -1.95
N TRP A 231 -18.05 -10.75 -2.12
CA TRP A 231 -19.07 -10.88 -1.07
C TRP A 231 -18.53 -11.47 0.24
N ARG A 232 -17.75 -12.57 0.13
CA ARG A 232 -17.17 -13.23 1.31
C ARG A 232 -16.21 -12.29 2.06
N ARG A 233 -15.37 -11.58 1.30
CA ARG A 233 -14.41 -10.60 1.83
C ARG A 233 -15.11 -9.48 2.59
N TYR A 234 -16.16 -8.89 2.02
CA TYR A 234 -16.80 -7.70 2.59
C TYR A 234 -17.95 -7.99 3.55
N LEU A 235 -18.70 -9.07 3.35
CA LEU A 235 -19.89 -9.37 4.17
C LEU A 235 -19.64 -10.43 5.25
N VAL A 236 -18.62 -11.30 5.09
CA VAL A 236 -18.31 -12.34 6.06
C VAL A 236 -17.04 -12.01 6.84
N GLU A 237 -15.98 -11.65 6.14
CA GLU A 237 -14.66 -11.45 6.75
C GLU A 237 -14.50 -10.03 7.30
N GLY A 238 -14.88 -9.01 6.53
CA GLY A 238 -14.78 -7.61 6.91
C GLY A 238 -15.44 -7.26 8.26
N PRO A 239 -16.67 -7.71 8.56
CA PRO A 239 -17.30 -7.44 9.86
C PRO A 239 -16.54 -7.92 11.08
N ASN A 240 -15.61 -8.89 10.93
CA ASN A 240 -14.76 -9.32 12.02
C ASN A 240 -13.87 -8.22 12.61
N ILE A 241 -13.65 -7.13 11.89
CA ILE A 241 -12.94 -5.96 12.43
C ILE A 241 -13.63 -5.37 13.67
N PHE A 242 -14.95 -5.34 13.68
CA PHE A 242 -15.70 -4.83 14.83
C PHE A 242 -15.63 -5.77 16.03
N ILE A 243 -15.65 -7.09 15.79
CA ILE A 243 -15.47 -8.09 16.85
C ILE A 243 -14.06 -7.97 17.44
N LEU A 244 -13.05 -7.85 16.58
CA LEU A 244 -11.66 -7.70 16.98
C LEU A 244 -11.47 -6.39 17.76
N TYR A 245 -12.04 -5.29 17.27
CA TYR A 245 -12.02 -4.00 17.95
C TYR A 245 -12.60 -4.08 19.38
N LEU A 246 -13.79 -4.67 19.53
CA LEU A 246 -14.43 -4.82 20.85
C LEU A 246 -13.59 -5.69 21.79
N LYS A 247 -13.06 -6.81 21.31
CA LYS A 247 -12.17 -7.69 22.09
C LYS A 247 -10.93 -6.95 22.59
N ARG A 248 -10.26 -6.20 21.70
CA ARG A 248 -9.04 -5.45 22.05
C ARG A 248 -9.34 -4.28 22.99
N ARG A 249 -10.45 -3.58 22.77
CA ARG A 249 -10.91 -2.50 23.66
C ARG A 249 -11.13 -3.01 25.08
N MET A 250 -11.82 -4.15 25.24
CA MET A 250 -12.05 -4.77 26.58
C MET A 250 -10.76 -5.21 27.27
N ARG A 251 -9.69 -5.48 26.50
CA ARG A 251 -8.37 -5.90 27.03
C ARG A 251 -7.40 -4.73 27.19
N GLY A 252 -7.78 -3.50 26.85
CA GLY A 252 -6.87 -2.34 26.86
C GLY A 252 -5.70 -2.45 25.85
N GLN A 253 -5.91 -3.12 24.72
CA GLN A 253 -4.88 -3.46 23.71
C GLN A 253 -5.10 -2.73 22.36
N LEU A 254 -5.62 -1.51 22.38
CA LEU A 254 -5.82 -0.70 21.17
C LEU A 254 -4.75 0.36 21.01
#